data_ec529166b7a4a3246851e5fb879664d0
#
_entry.id   ec529166b7a4a3246851e5fb879664d0
#
_cell.length_a   1.000
_cell.length_b   1.000
_cell.length_c   1.000
_cell.angle_alpha   90.00
_cell.angle_beta   90.00
_cell.angle_gamma   90.00
#
_symmetry.space_group_name_H-M   'P 1'
#
loop_
_entity.id
_entity.type
_entity.pdbx_description
1 polymer ?
#
loop_
_entity_poly.entity_id
_entity_poly.type
_entity_poly.pdbx_seq_one_letter_code
_entity_poly.pdbx_strand_id
1 'polypeptide(L)'
;MAAPILSYEGLGLVQGSGWLFQDLDIYVGERDRLALIGRNGAGKTTLLKLLAGQIDADKGKRVIVPGTHVVMLEQEPDFSSFATLMDFATAAPNAPEEFEVAAIADQLGIDMSRTAASASGGERRRAALARALAQNPDVLLLDEPTNHLDLAAIDWLESWLARYTGAFVAISHDRTFLTRLTRQTLWLDRGSIRRKEIGFGGFEEWSDAVAAEEARAAQRLDSKLRLEAHWLERGVTARRKRNQGRLEKLKEMRATRAAMIGGPGVAKLGLANDDVRSKSVIVAEGV
;
A
#
# COMPACT_ATOMS: atom_id res chain seq x y z
N MET A 1 23.50 1.28 0.47
CA MET A 1 22.28 2.05 0.79
C MET A 1 22.65 3.08 1.82
N ALA A 2 22.18 4.32 1.68
CA ALA A 2 22.28 5.31 2.76
C ALA A 2 21.52 4.80 3.99
N ALA A 3 21.91 5.25 5.19
CA ALA A 3 21.18 4.88 6.40
C ALA A 3 19.73 5.37 6.32
N PRO A 4 18.73 4.59 6.74
CA PRO A 4 17.35 5.02 6.73
C PRO A 4 17.12 6.15 7.74
N ILE A 5 16.31 7.14 7.37
CA ILE A 5 15.88 8.22 8.27
C ILE A 5 14.63 7.85 9.06
N LEU A 6 13.84 6.92 8.53
CA LEU A 6 12.66 6.35 9.17
C LEU A 6 12.59 4.87 8.83
N SER A 7 12.37 4.03 9.84
CA SER A 7 12.18 2.59 9.63
C SER A 7 11.20 1.99 10.63
N TYR A 8 10.69 0.84 10.28
CA TYR A 8 10.02 -0.08 11.19
C TYR A 8 10.66 -1.46 11.05
N GLU A 9 11.03 -2.08 12.16
CA GLU A 9 11.69 -3.40 12.22
C GLU A 9 10.80 -4.38 12.99
N GLY A 10 10.54 -5.54 12.41
CA GLY A 10 9.70 -6.58 12.97
C GLY A 10 8.26 -6.14 13.22
N LEU A 11 7.73 -5.25 12.38
CA LEU A 11 6.38 -4.69 12.52
C LEU A 11 5.34 -5.79 12.54
N GLY A 12 4.56 -5.84 13.63
CA GLY A 12 3.36 -6.66 13.76
C GLY A 12 2.17 -5.82 14.17
N LEU A 13 1.06 -5.98 13.48
CA LEU A 13 -0.23 -5.35 13.81
C LEU A 13 -1.35 -6.37 13.65
N VAL A 14 -2.18 -6.49 14.67
CA VAL A 14 -3.40 -7.32 14.67
C VAL A 14 -4.59 -6.43 14.30
N GLN A 15 -5.40 -6.88 13.36
CA GLN A 15 -6.64 -6.22 13.01
C GLN A 15 -7.78 -7.25 12.89
N GLY A 16 -8.82 -7.07 13.67
CA GLY A 16 -9.90 -8.06 13.74
C GLY A 16 -9.42 -9.39 14.32
N SER A 17 -9.60 -10.48 13.60
CA SER A 17 -9.25 -11.84 14.08
C SER A 17 -7.85 -12.32 13.66
N GLY A 18 -7.02 -11.50 13.04
CA GLY A 18 -5.73 -11.94 12.52
C GLY A 18 -4.69 -10.84 12.38
N TRP A 19 -3.47 -11.27 12.02
CA TRP A 19 -2.37 -10.37 11.73
C TRP A 19 -2.62 -9.66 10.40
N LEU A 20 -2.61 -8.32 10.42
CA LEU A 20 -2.53 -7.50 9.22
C LEU A 20 -1.10 -7.45 8.70
N PHE A 21 -0.13 -7.29 9.63
CA PHE A 21 1.30 -7.37 9.38
C PHE A 21 1.94 -8.31 10.39
N GLN A 22 2.93 -9.09 9.93
CA GLN A 22 3.70 -9.97 10.79
C GLN A 22 5.16 -9.98 10.31
N ASP A 23 6.07 -9.58 11.21
CA ASP A 23 7.51 -9.47 10.95
C ASP A 23 7.85 -8.67 9.67
N LEU A 24 7.16 -7.50 9.49
CA LEU A 24 7.37 -6.65 8.34
C LEU A 24 8.47 -5.63 8.65
N ASP A 25 9.47 -5.56 7.77
CA ASP A 25 10.51 -4.54 7.81
C ASP A 25 10.32 -3.53 6.69
N ILE A 26 10.36 -2.24 7.03
CA ILE A 26 10.28 -1.15 6.06
C ILE A 26 11.30 -0.07 6.41
N TYR A 27 11.97 0.45 5.38
CA TYR A 27 13.00 1.46 5.49
C TYR A 27 12.74 2.58 4.50
N VAL A 28 12.82 3.82 4.97
CA VAL A 28 12.74 5.03 4.16
C VAL A 28 14.06 5.78 4.32
N GLY A 29 14.81 5.90 3.24
CA GLY A 29 16.07 6.65 3.17
C GLY A 29 15.84 8.11 2.81
N GLU A 30 16.89 8.91 2.95
CA GLU A 30 16.89 10.29 2.44
C GLU A 30 16.59 10.32 0.95
N ARG A 31 15.69 11.22 0.53
CA ARG A 31 15.29 11.42 -0.87
C ARG A 31 14.68 10.19 -1.56
N ASP A 32 14.25 9.19 -0.81
CA ASP A 32 13.52 8.06 -1.37
C ASP A 32 12.22 8.53 -2.03
N ARG A 33 11.90 7.94 -3.19
CA ARG A 33 10.69 8.21 -3.97
C ARG A 33 9.94 6.92 -4.18
N LEU A 34 9.13 6.57 -3.19
CA LEU A 34 8.54 5.25 -3.05
C LEU A 34 7.07 5.23 -3.50
N ALA A 35 6.73 4.31 -4.40
CA ALA A 35 5.34 3.91 -4.60
C ALA A 35 4.98 2.78 -3.62
N LEU A 36 3.93 2.94 -2.82
CA LEU A 36 3.39 1.87 -1.99
C LEU A 36 2.19 1.23 -2.69
N ILE A 37 2.37 0.01 -3.15
CA ILE A 37 1.42 -0.73 -3.95
C ILE A 37 0.92 -1.94 -3.17
N GLY A 38 -0.32 -2.31 -3.38
CA GLY A 38 -0.95 -3.49 -2.79
C GLY A 38 -2.45 -3.49 -3.06
N ARG A 39 -3.09 -4.64 -2.83
CA ARG A 39 -4.53 -4.82 -3.01
C ARG A 39 -5.32 -3.88 -2.07
N ASN A 40 -6.56 -3.60 -2.42
CA ASN A 40 -7.47 -2.90 -1.49
C ASN A 40 -7.66 -3.75 -0.24
N GLY A 41 -7.61 -3.11 0.93
CA GLY A 41 -7.65 -3.79 2.22
C GLY A 41 -6.33 -4.45 2.66
N ALA A 42 -5.23 -4.34 1.90
CA ALA A 42 -3.93 -4.88 2.31
C ALA A 42 -3.27 -4.13 3.48
N GLY A 43 -3.83 -2.99 3.91
CA GLY A 43 -3.30 -2.20 5.01
C GLY A 43 -2.36 -1.06 4.61
N LYS A 44 -2.38 -0.61 3.33
CA LYS A 44 -1.51 0.48 2.85
C LYS A 44 -1.63 1.75 3.69
N THR A 45 -2.84 2.27 3.87
CA THR A 45 -3.13 3.45 4.72
C THR A 45 -2.69 3.23 6.17
N THR A 46 -2.95 2.03 6.70
CA THR A 46 -2.55 1.63 8.06
C THR A 46 -1.03 1.67 8.21
N LEU A 47 -0.30 1.18 7.19
CA LEU A 47 1.17 1.23 7.18
C LEU A 47 1.69 2.67 7.15
N LEU A 48 1.06 3.58 6.38
CA LEU A 48 1.42 5.01 6.41
C LEU A 48 1.17 5.63 7.79
N LYS A 49 0.03 5.31 8.44
CA LYS A 49 -0.28 5.79 9.79
C LYS A 49 0.73 5.31 10.83
N LEU A 50 1.19 4.06 10.73
CA LEU A 50 2.27 3.51 11.57
C LEU A 50 3.59 4.26 11.34
N LEU A 51 3.96 4.50 10.08
CA LEU A 51 5.16 5.27 9.74
C LEU A 51 5.07 6.72 10.22
N ALA A 52 3.89 7.35 10.15
CA ALA A 52 3.63 8.67 10.69
C ALA A 52 3.68 8.71 12.23
N GLY A 53 3.53 7.57 12.91
CA GLY A 53 3.40 7.49 14.36
C GLY A 53 2.02 7.92 14.87
N GLN A 54 0.99 7.85 14.02
CA GLN A 54 -0.40 8.16 14.39
C GLN A 54 -1.10 6.99 15.09
N ILE A 55 -0.60 5.77 14.87
CA ILE A 55 -1.05 4.55 15.55
C ILE A 55 0.17 3.74 16.00
N ASP A 56 -0.01 3.00 17.08
CA ASP A 56 1.01 2.10 17.61
C ASP A 56 0.89 0.70 17.03
N ALA A 57 2.02 0.01 16.90
CA ALA A 57 2.06 -1.39 16.50
C ALA A 57 2.00 -2.30 17.72
N ASP A 58 1.47 -3.53 17.55
CA ASP A 58 1.47 -4.56 18.59
C ASP A 58 2.89 -5.15 18.81
N LYS A 59 3.71 -5.14 17.75
CA LYS A 59 5.10 -5.62 17.78
C LYS A 59 5.99 -4.79 16.88
N GLY A 60 7.30 -4.89 17.14
CA GLY A 60 8.32 -4.20 16.35
C GLY A 60 8.71 -2.86 16.94
N LYS A 61 9.62 -2.20 16.25
CA LYS A 61 10.18 -0.92 16.70
C LYS A 61 10.21 0.07 15.54
N ARG A 62 9.56 1.21 15.76
CA ARG A 62 9.71 2.39 14.90
C ARG A 62 11.02 3.08 15.26
N VAL A 63 11.89 3.28 14.29
CA VAL A 63 13.16 4.00 14.44
C VAL A 63 13.12 5.22 13.55
N ILE A 64 13.40 6.37 14.12
CA ILE A 64 13.45 7.66 13.43
C ILE A 64 14.72 8.40 13.84
N VAL A 65 15.41 8.99 12.89
CA VAL A 65 16.56 9.83 13.17
C VAL A 65 16.08 11.08 13.92
N PRO A 66 16.74 11.46 15.04
CA PRO A 66 16.34 12.65 15.80
C PRO A 66 16.28 13.89 14.91
N GLY A 67 15.21 14.66 15.04
CA GLY A 67 14.97 15.87 14.25
C GLY A 67 14.30 15.65 12.91
N THR A 68 14.08 14.39 12.48
CA THR A 68 13.33 14.10 11.24
C THR A 68 11.86 14.48 11.40
N HIS A 69 11.37 15.34 10.52
CA HIS A 69 9.99 15.76 10.46
C HIS A 69 9.21 14.89 9.46
N VAL A 70 8.23 14.14 9.96
CA VAL A 70 7.37 13.25 9.16
C VAL A 70 5.96 13.84 9.11
N VAL A 71 5.45 14.08 7.91
CA VAL A 71 4.08 14.58 7.70
C VAL A 71 3.30 13.59 6.84
N MET A 72 2.07 13.33 7.24
CA MET A 72 1.13 12.51 6.48
C MET A 72 -0.01 13.35 5.93
N LEU A 73 -0.24 13.27 4.63
CA LEU A 73 -1.47 13.72 4.00
C LEU A 73 -2.50 12.60 4.08
N GLU A 74 -3.45 12.74 4.99
CA GLU A 74 -4.54 11.77 5.17
C GLU A 74 -5.53 11.83 4.01
N GLN A 75 -6.21 10.71 3.74
CA GLN A 75 -7.22 10.62 2.70
C GLN A 75 -8.42 11.53 3.00
N GLU A 76 -8.89 11.53 4.25
CA GLU A 76 -10.04 12.32 4.72
C GLU A 76 -9.68 13.03 6.04
N PRO A 77 -9.04 14.20 5.98
CA PRO A 77 -8.73 14.96 7.20
C PRO A 77 -10.01 15.54 7.83
N ASP A 78 -10.03 15.59 9.16
CA ASP A 78 -11.15 16.16 9.91
C ASP A 78 -11.06 17.68 10.01
N PHE A 79 -12.08 18.36 9.52
CA PHE A 79 -12.22 19.81 9.55
C PHE A 79 -13.24 20.30 10.58
N SER A 80 -13.89 19.40 11.35
CA SER A 80 -15.04 19.72 12.20
C SER A 80 -14.73 20.72 13.31
N SER A 81 -13.48 20.79 13.76
CA SER A 81 -13.02 21.62 14.87
C SER A 81 -12.56 23.03 14.44
N PHE A 82 -12.56 23.35 13.12
CA PHE A 82 -11.94 24.56 12.60
C PHE A 82 -12.97 25.48 11.98
N ALA A 83 -12.81 26.81 12.21
CA ALA A 83 -13.69 27.80 11.65
C ALA A 83 -13.39 28.03 10.15
N THR A 84 -12.12 28.14 9.80
CA THR A 84 -11.65 28.37 8.43
C THR A 84 -10.68 27.26 7.98
N LEU A 85 -10.39 27.24 6.68
CA LEU A 85 -9.36 26.35 6.13
C LEU A 85 -7.95 26.75 6.61
N MET A 86 -7.72 28.06 6.86
CA MET A 86 -6.45 28.55 7.42
C MET A 86 -6.27 28.07 8.86
N ASP A 87 -7.32 28.16 9.69
CA ASP A 87 -7.25 27.63 11.08
C ASP A 87 -6.88 26.16 11.11
N PHE A 88 -7.43 25.35 10.20
CA PHE A 88 -7.04 23.96 10.04
C PHE A 88 -5.56 23.81 9.67
N ALA A 89 -5.08 24.63 8.74
CA ALA A 89 -3.72 24.48 8.22
C ALA A 89 -2.66 24.89 9.24
N THR A 90 -2.98 25.84 10.13
CA THR A 90 -2.04 26.39 11.12
C THR A 90 -2.20 25.81 12.51
N ALA A 91 -3.12 24.87 12.73
CA ALA A 91 -3.37 24.27 14.06
C ALA A 91 -2.42 23.12 14.45
N ALA A 92 -1.50 22.68 13.57
CA ALA A 92 -0.62 21.55 13.85
C ALA A 92 0.53 21.92 14.83
N PRO A 93 1.04 20.96 15.62
CA PRO A 93 2.36 21.09 16.23
C PRO A 93 3.39 21.28 15.08
N ASN A 94 4.28 22.24 15.19
CA ASN A 94 5.15 22.69 14.11
C ASN A 94 4.38 23.18 12.87
N ALA A 95 3.27 23.87 13.12
CA ALA A 95 2.48 24.47 12.07
C ALA A 95 3.34 25.42 11.21
N PRO A 96 3.12 25.42 9.88
CA PRO A 96 3.73 26.43 9.03
C PRO A 96 3.12 27.80 9.33
N GLU A 97 3.86 28.84 9.03
CA GLU A 97 3.36 30.20 9.10
C GLU A 97 2.25 30.42 8.07
N GLU A 98 1.28 31.28 8.37
CA GLU A 98 0.14 31.55 7.48
C GLU A 98 0.56 31.93 6.06
N PHE A 99 1.65 32.71 5.91
CA PHE A 99 2.13 33.12 4.58
C PHE A 99 2.71 31.96 3.78
N GLU A 100 3.28 30.92 4.42
CA GLU A 100 3.79 29.72 3.74
C GLU A 100 2.62 28.89 3.22
N VAL A 101 1.58 28.74 4.05
CA VAL A 101 0.33 28.06 3.62
C VAL A 101 -0.33 28.82 2.49
N ALA A 102 -0.45 30.15 2.61
CA ALA A 102 -1.07 31.01 1.60
C ALA A 102 -0.35 30.92 0.26
N ALA A 103 0.98 30.91 0.26
CA ALA A 103 1.77 30.81 -0.97
C ALA A 103 1.52 29.49 -1.72
N ILE A 104 1.33 28.39 -1.03
CA ILE A 104 0.98 27.09 -1.64
C ILE A 104 -0.49 27.07 -2.04
N ALA A 105 -1.37 27.60 -1.20
CA ALA A 105 -2.81 27.69 -1.46
C ALA A 105 -3.13 28.47 -2.75
N ASP A 106 -2.44 29.58 -2.98
CA ASP A 106 -2.55 30.38 -4.21
C ASP A 106 -2.22 29.54 -5.44
N GLN A 107 -1.17 28.73 -5.39
CA GLN A 107 -0.78 27.83 -6.48
C GLN A 107 -1.79 26.70 -6.72
N LEU A 108 -2.49 26.28 -5.65
CA LEU A 108 -3.56 25.30 -5.71
C LEU A 108 -4.92 25.90 -6.04
N GLY A 109 -5.02 27.23 -6.20
CA GLY A 109 -6.24 27.94 -6.52
C GLY A 109 -7.31 27.82 -5.43
N ILE A 110 -6.91 27.95 -4.16
CA ILE A 110 -7.83 27.87 -3.02
C ILE A 110 -7.76 29.09 -2.12
N ASP A 111 -8.92 29.58 -1.71
CA ASP A 111 -9.07 30.64 -0.71
C ASP A 111 -9.13 30.03 0.70
N MET A 112 -8.07 30.21 1.45
CA MET A 112 -7.93 29.67 2.83
C MET A 112 -8.79 30.38 3.87
N SER A 113 -9.35 31.55 3.54
CA SER A 113 -10.30 32.27 4.42
C SER A 113 -11.70 31.63 4.46
N ARG A 114 -11.99 30.70 3.56
CA ARG A 114 -13.30 30.03 3.50
C ARG A 114 -13.58 29.24 4.78
N THR A 115 -14.87 29.26 5.14
CA THR A 115 -15.36 28.47 6.28
C THR A 115 -15.17 26.99 6.02
N ALA A 116 -14.54 26.26 6.94
CA ALA A 116 -14.25 24.84 6.83
C ALA A 116 -15.50 23.99 6.65
N ALA A 117 -16.62 24.36 7.32
CA ALA A 117 -17.89 23.64 7.23
C ALA A 117 -18.53 23.70 5.84
N SER A 118 -18.39 24.84 5.12
CA SER A 118 -18.99 25.06 3.80
C SER A 118 -18.07 24.69 2.62
N ALA A 119 -16.81 24.35 2.91
CA ALA A 119 -15.84 24.00 1.89
C ALA A 119 -16.19 22.66 1.22
N SER A 120 -16.08 22.63 -0.12
CA SER A 120 -16.24 21.41 -0.90
C SER A 120 -15.13 20.38 -0.59
N GLY A 121 -15.34 19.12 -0.95
CA GLY A 121 -14.33 18.07 -0.78
C GLY A 121 -13.01 18.40 -1.48
N GLY A 122 -13.06 18.99 -2.69
CA GLY A 122 -11.88 19.44 -3.42
C GLY A 122 -11.13 20.58 -2.71
N GLU A 123 -11.84 21.54 -2.14
CA GLU A 123 -11.23 22.63 -1.37
C GLU A 123 -10.59 22.13 -0.09
N ARG A 124 -11.27 21.27 0.65
CA ARG A 124 -10.70 20.61 1.84
C ARG A 124 -9.44 19.83 1.48
N ARG A 125 -9.45 19.12 0.36
CA ARG A 125 -8.27 18.37 -0.11
C ARG A 125 -7.11 19.28 -0.44
N ARG A 126 -7.35 20.38 -1.16
CA ARG A 126 -6.32 21.37 -1.48
C ARG A 126 -5.77 22.06 -0.22
N ALA A 127 -6.62 22.37 0.76
CA ALA A 127 -6.20 22.94 2.03
C ALA A 127 -5.32 21.96 2.84
N ALA A 128 -5.69 20.67 2.88
CA ALA A 128 -4.88 19.64 3.51
C ALA A 128 -3.51 19.47 2.82
N LEU A 129 -3.50 19.57 1.50
CA LEU A 129 -2.27 19.53 0.72
C LEU A 129 -1.39 20.75 1.03
N ALA A 130 -1.97 21.97 1.02
CA ALA A 130 -1.25 23.20 1.37
C ALA A 130 -0.61 23.10 2.76
N ARG A 131 -1.36 22.63 3.77
CA ARG A 131 -0.83 22.37 5.11
C ARG A 131 0.34 21.40 5.10
N ALA A 132 0.22 20.25 4.40
CA ALA A 132 1.24 19.21 4.42
C ALA A 132 2.54 19.66 3.73
N LEU A 133 2.42 20.39 2.60
CA LEU A 133 3.56 20.83 1.82
C LEU A 133 4.26 22.05 2.44
N ALA A 134 3.51 22.96 3.06
CA ALA A 134 4.06 24.15 3.73
C ALA A 134 4.95 23.78 4.93
N GLN A 135 4.72 22.64 5.57
CA GLN A 135 5.56 22.13 6.64
C GLN A 135 6.97 21.72 6.19
N ASN A 136 7.22 21.63 4.89
CA ASN A 136 8.50 21.20 4.30
C ASN A 136 9.15 20.00 5.02
N PRO A 137 8.44 18.86 5.16
CA PRO A 137 8.91 17.73 5.96
C PRO A 137 10.12 17.03 5.33
N ASP A 138 10.87 16.26 6.14
CA ASP A 138 11.92 15.37 5.63
C ASP A 138 11.34 14.10 4.98
N VAL A 139 10.18 13.64 5.51
CA VAL A 139 9.44 12.49 4.98
C VAL A 139 7.96 12.88 4.79
N LEU A 140 7.50 12.79 3.56
CA LEU A 140 6.11 13.06 3.20
C LEU A 140 5.38 11.75 2.86
N LEU A 141 4.31 11.45 3.60
CA LEU A 141 3.48 10.27 3.39
C LEU A 141 2.18 10.70 2.72
N LEU A 142 1.96 10.23 1.50
CA LEU A 142 0.85 10.66 0.63
C LEU A 142 -0.16 9.52 0.45
N ASP A 143 -1.35 9.68 1.00
CA ASP A 143 -2.46 8.73 0.81
C ASP A 143 -3.46 9.32 -0.18
N GLU A 144 -3.46 8.78 -1.41
CA GLU A 144 -4.30 9.20 -2.55
C GLU A 144 -4.28 10.73 -2.79
N PRO A 145 -3.10 11.34 -3.01
CA PRO A 145 -2.96 12.79 -3.06
C PRO A 145 -3.70 13.43 -4.24
N THR A 146 -3.94 12.69 -5.32
CA THR A 146 -4.60 13.17 -6.54
C THR A 146 -6.12 13.16 -6.49
N ASN A 147 -6.72 12.49 -5.46
CA ASN A 147 -8.17 12.43 -5.34
C ASN A 147 -8.78 13.82 -5.13
N HIS A 148 -9.86 14.11 -5.84
CA HIS A 148 -10.60 15.38 -5.80
C HIS A 148 -9.78 16.61 -6.26
N LEU A 149 -8.66 16.42 -6.94
CA LEU A 149 -7.91 17.48 -7.58
C LEU A 149 -8.29 17.56 -9.08
N ASP A 150 -8.29 18.76 -9.62
CA ASP A 150 -8.34 18.98 -11.06
C ASP A 150 -6.96 18.78 -11.71
N LEU A 151 -6.92 18.71 -13.03
CA LEU A 151 -5.69 18.48 -13.78
C LEU A 151 -4.61 19.51 -13.49
N ALA A 152 -4.98 20.78 -13.32
CA ALA A 152 -4.02 21.85 -13.06
C ALA A 152 -3.36 21.68 -11.69
N ALA A 153 -4.13 21.32 -10.66
CA ALA A 153 -3.61 21.02 -9.32
C ALA A 153 -2.72 19.76 -9.30
N ILE A 154 -3.09 18.73 -10.09
CA ILE A 154 -2.26 17.52 -10.23
C ILE A 154 -0.92 17.85 -10.89
N ASP A 155 -0.92 18.57 -12.03
CA ASP A 155 0.29 18.96 -12.74
C ASP A 155 1.20 19.85 -11.86
N TRP A 156 0.60 20.74 -11.08
CA TRP A 156 1.34 21.55 -10.13
C TRP A 156 1.96 20.68 -9.03
N LEU A 157 1.19 19.75 -8.43
CA LEU A 157 1.68 18.83 -7.41
C LEU A 157 2.83 17.95 -7.92
N GLU A 158 2.70 17.40 -9.14
CA GLU A 158 3.78 16.66 -9.80
C GLU A 158 5.04 17.51 -9.92
N SER A 159 4.91 18.76 -10.37
CA SER A 159 6.02 19.70 -10.53
C SER A 159 6.67 20.04 -9.18
N TRP A 160 5.87 20.17 -8.12
CA TRP A 160 6.36 20.42 -6.77
C TRP A 160 7.14 19.20 -6.23
N LEU A 161 6.54 18.00 -6.30
CA LEU A 161 7.18 16.75 -5.85
C LEU A 161 8.43 16.40 -6.65
N ALA A 162 8.52 16.77 -7.92
CA ALA A 162 9.71 16.59 -8.73
C ALA A 162 10.91 17.36 -8.19
N ARG A 163 10.68 18.55 -7.60
CA ARG A 163 11.70 19.42 -7.01
C ARG A 163 11.91 19.20 -5.51
N TYR A 164 10.98 18.48 -4.87
CA TYR A 164 11.05 18.21 -3.44
C TYR A 164 12.32 17.45 -3.09
N THR A 165 13.02 17.89 -2.04
CA THR A 165 14.33 17.36 -1.64
C THR A 165 14.27 16.26 -0.58
N GLY A 166 13.17 16.16 0.16
CA GLY A 166 12.92 15.10 1.13
C GLY A 166 12.51 13.78 0.48
N ALA A 167 12.25 12.78 1.31
CA ALA A 167 11.69 11.51 0.90
C ALA A 167 10.17 11.54 0.84
N PHE A 168 9.57 10.76 -0.05
CA PHE A 168 8.13 10.52 0.01
C PHE A 168 7.74 9.06 -0.24
N VAL A 169 6.63 8.66 0.39
CA VAL A 169 5.93 7.41 0.13
C VAL A 169 4.53 7.74 -0.36
N ALA A 170 4.16 7.33 -1.56
CA ALA A 170 2.87 7.64 -2.16
C ALA A 170 2.04 6.37 -2.43
N ILE A 171 0.78 6.43 -2.04
CA ILE A 171 -0.29 5.54 -2.49
C ILE A 171 -1.13 6.34 -3.47
N SER A 172 -1.35 5.85 -4.67
CA SER A 172 -2.27 6.47 -5.63
C SER A 172 -2.84 5.44 -6.59
N HIS A 173 -4.06 5.70 -7.05
CA HIS A 173 -4.67 5.01 -8.18
C HIS A 173 -4.27 5.63 -9.53
N ASP A 174 -3.70 6.84 -9.51
CA ASP A 174 -3.17 7.48 -10.70
C ASP A 174 -1.82 6.89 -11.08
N ARG A 175 -1.85 6.04 -12.10
CA ARG A 175 -0.67 5.32 -12.61
C ARG A 175 0.35 6.27 -13.23
N THR A 176 -0.12 7.36 -13.86
CA THR A 176 0.73 8.36 -14.51
C THR A 176 1.51 9.13 -13.46
N PHE A 177 0.82 9.58 -12.41
CA PHE A 177 1.43 10.25 -11.26
C PHE A 177 2.54 9.38 -10.63
N LEU A 178 2.25 8.11 -10.30
CA LEU A 178 3.26 7.23 -9.73
C LEU A 178 4.43 6.97 -10.68
N THR A 179 4.16 6.75 -11.97
CA THR A 179 5.20 6.47 -12.98
C THR A 179 6.18 7.62 -13.13
N ARG A 180 5.68 8.85 -13.10
CA ARG A 180 6.51 10.06 -13.27
C ARG A 180 7.38 10.36 -12.05
N LEU A 181 6.87 10.10 -10.85
CA LEU A 181 7.46 10.61 -9.62
C LEU A 181 8.26 9.57 -8.84
N THR A 182 7.92 8.28 -8.96
CA THR A 182 8.55 7.25 -8.14
C THR A 182 9.73 6.59 -8.82
N ARG A 183 10.73 6.20 -8.03
CA ARG A 183 11.94 5.52 -8.48
C ARG A 183 12.06 4.11 -7.92
N GLN A 184 11.31 3.82 -6.87
CA GLN A 184 11.33 2.55 -6.17
C GLN A 184 9.90 2.15 -5.84
N THR A 185 9.68 0.85 -5.73
CA THR A 185 8.35 0.30 -5.43
C THR A 185 8.40 -0.57 -4.19
N LEU A 186 7.49 -0.30 -3.26
CA LEU A 186 7.15 -1.12 -2.12
C LEU A 186 5.87 -1.88 -2.44
N TRP A 187 5.95 -3.18 -2.54
CA TRP A 187 4.79 -4.02 -2.80
C TRP A 187 4.36 -4.73 -1.52
N LEU A 188 3.22 -4.29 -1.00
CA LEU A 188 2.57 -4.88 0.17
C LEU A 188 1.63 -6.00 -0.30
N ASP A 189 1.99 -7.24 -0.02
CA ASP A 189 1.22 -8.43 -0.35
C ASP A 189 1.19 -9.41 0.83
N ARG A 190 -0.01 -9.83 1.23
CA ARG A 190 -0.23 -10.83 2.29
C ARG A 190 0.51 -10.53 3.61
N GLY A 191 0.47 -9.26 4.05
CA GLY A 191 1.10 -8.83 5.29
C GLY A 191 2.63 -8.72 5.24
N SER A 192 3.24 -8.94 4.10
CA SER A 192 4.67 -8.81 3.84
C SER A 192 4.94 -7.69 2.84
N ILE A 193 6.12 -7.08 2.93
CA ILE A 193 6.53 -6.03 2.00
C ILE A 193 7.73 -6.49 1.18
N ARG A 194 7.68 -6.22 -0.11
CA ARG A 194 8.81 -6.44 -1.03
C ARG A 194 9.24 -5.09 -1.58
N ARG A 195 10.52 -4.78 -1.55
CA ARG A 195 11.09 -3.56 -2.12
C ARG A 195 11.88 -3.88 -3.37
N LYS A 196 11.73 -3.05 -4.40
CA LYS A 196 12.54 -3.10 -5.60
C LYS A 196 12.92 -1.70 -6.05
N GLU A 197 14.16 -1.55 -6.51
CA GLU A 197 14.74 -0.31 -7.03
C GLU A 197 14.27 -0.06 -8.48
N ILE A 198 12.95 -0.09 -8.66
CA ILE A 198 12.28 0.24 -9.93
C ILE A 198 11.11 1.17 -9.61
N GLY A 199 10.91 2.18 -10.43
CA GLY A 199 9.70 3.02 -10.36
C GLY A 199 8.43 2.23 -10.68
N PHE A 200 7.29 2.83 -10.44
CA PHE A 200 5.99 2.19 -10.67
C PHE A 200 5.80 1.66 -12.10
N GLY A 201 6.39 2.32 -13.10
CA GLY A 201 6.29 1.87 -14.50
C GLY A 201 6.81 0.45 -14.76
N GLY A 202 7.74 -0.06 -13.94
CA GLY A 202 8.25 -1.43 -14.02
C GLY A 202 7.52 -2.43 -13.12
N PHE A 203 6.49 -2.00 -12.39
CA PHE A 203 5.82 -2.84 -11.39
C PHE A 203 5.07 -4.03 -12.00
N GLU A 204 4.38 -3.84 -13.12
CA GLU A 204 3.61 -4.93 -13.77
C GLU A 204 4.52 -6.07 -14.20
N GLU A 205 5.60 -5.75 -14.90
CA GLU A 205 6.58 -6.77 -15.31
C GLU A 205 7.20 -7.50 -14.09
N TRP A 206 7.49 -6.75 -13.03
CA TRP A 206 7.99 -7.35 -11.80
C TRP A 206 6.95 -8.25 -11.12
N SER A 207 5.70 -7.81 -11.01
CA SER A 207 4.63 -8.60 -10.40
C SER A 207 4.37 -9.89 -11.17
N ASP A 208 4.39 -9.83 -12.50
CA ASP A 208 4.23 -11.00 -13.37
C ASP A 208 5.39 -11.98 -13.22
N ALA A 209 6.62 -11.46 -13.15
CA ALA A 209 7.80 -12.29 -12.93
C ALA A 209 7.75 -13.03 -11.58
N VAL A 210 7.32 -12.34 -10.50
CA VAL A 210 7.13 -12.93 -9.17
C VAL A 210 6.02 -13.98 -9.20
N ALA A 211 4.88 -13.69 -9.82
CA ALA A 211 3.78 -14.63 -9.95
C ALA A 211 4.20 -15.90 -10.72
N ALA A 212 4.96 -15.74 -11.81
CA ALA A 212 5.49 -16.86 -12.60
C ALA A 212 6.51 -17.69 -11.79
N GLU A 213 7.31 -17.06 -10.93
CA GLU A 213 8.25 -17.76 -10.05
C GLU A 213 7.52 -18.54 -8.96
N GLU A 214 6.54 -17.93 -8.30
CA GLU A 214 5.68 -18.59 -7.30
C GLU A 214 4.92 -19.79 -7.93
N ALA A 215 4.39 -19.64 -9.13
CA ALA A 215 3.73 -20.73 -9.85
C ALA A 215 4.69 -21.89 -10.16
N ARG A 216 5.90 -21.58 -10.62
CA ARG A 216 6.95 -22.59 -10.85
C ARG A 216 7.37 -23.30 -9.59
N ALA A 217 7.53 -22.56 -8.48
CA ALA A 217 7.86 -23.12 -7.18
C ALA A 217 6.75 -24.06 -6.68
N ALA A 218 5.49 -23.65 -6.82
CA ALA A 218 4.33 -24.47 -6.50
C ALA A 218 4.29 -25.78 -7.31
N GLN A 219 4.49 -25.71 -8.64
CA GLN A 219 4.54 -26.90 -9.50
C GLN A 219 5.68 -27.86 -9.13
N ARG A 220 6.86 -27.34 -8.81
CA ARG A 220 7.99 -28.18 -8.34
C ARG A 220 7.66 -28.88 -7.03
N LEU A 221 6.98 -28.19 -6.11
CA LEU A 221 6.56 -28.75 -4.83
C LEU A 221 5.47 -29.80 -5.02
N ASP A 222 4.47 -29.54 -5.88
CA ASP A 222 3.42 -30.51 -6.23
C ASP A 222 3.99 -31.78 -6.87
N SER A 223 4.98 -31.64 -7.75
CA SER A 223 5.67 -32.79 -8.34
C SER A 223 6.40 -33.63 -7.30
N LYS A 224 7.11 -32.98 -6.35
CA LYS A 224 7.76 -33.66 -5.23
C LYS A 224 6.74 -34.36 -4.33
N LEU A 225 5.64 -33.69 -3.99
CA LEU A 225 4.56 -34.25 -3.18
C LEU A 225 3.93 -35.49 -3.81
N ARG A 226 3.70 -35.50 -5.15
CA ARG A 226 3.20 -36.69 -5.87
C ARG A 226 4.16 -37.86 -5.79
N LEU A 227 5.46 -37.63 -5.96
CA LEU A 227 6.48 -38.66 -5.85
C LEU A 227 6.53 -39.28 -4.44
N GLU A 228 6.45 -38.41 -3.40
CA GLU A 228 6.44 -38.86 -2.02
C GLU A 228 5.12 -39.57 -1.63
N ALA A 229 3.98 -39.12 -2.16
CA ALA A 229 2.69 -39.81 -1.98
C ALA A 229 2.71 -41.22 -2.58
N HIS A 230 3.20 -41.35 -3.83
CA HIS A 230 3.35 -42.64 -4.47
C HIS A 230 4.28 -43.62 -3.72
N TRP A 231 5.33 -43.10 -3.09
CA TRP A 231 6.19 -43.90 -2.22
C TRP A 231 5.44 -44.41 -0.99
N LEU A 232 4.55 -43.63 -0.36
CA LEU A 232 3.72 -44.05 0.77
C LEU A 232 2.76 -45.17 0.39
N GLU A 233 2.15 -45.15 -0.82
CA GLU A 233 1.19 -46.15 -1.30
C GLU A 233 1.86 -47.54 -1.54
N ARG A 234 3.14 -47.57 -1.92
CA ARG A 234 3.87 -48.81 -2.21
C ARG A 234 4.32 -49.60 -0.96
N GLY A 235 3.96 -49.15 0.22
CA GLY A 235 4.23 -49.88 1.49
C GLY A 235 5.63 -49.65 2.05
N VAL A 236 5.65 -49.16 3.29
CA VAL A 236 6.86 -48.89 4.06
C VAL A 236 7.40 -50.15 4.64
N THR A 237 8.10 -50.98 3.86
CA THR A 237 8.81 -52.13 4.40
C THR A 237 10.17 -51.76 4.96
N ALA A 238 10.36 -52.09 6.26
CA ALA A 238 11.61 -52.42 6.94
C ALA A 238 12.75 -51.37 7.04
N ARG A 239 12.50 -50.18 7.59
CA ARG A 239 13.51 -49.40 8.36
C ARG A 239 12.85 -48.19 9.04
N ARG A 240 12.22 -48.41 10.19
CA ARG A 240 11.41 -47.43 10.96
C ARG A 240 12.04 -46.04 11.13
N LYS A 241 13.34 -45.91 11.48
CA LYS A 241 13.98 -44.60 11.72
C LYS A 241 14.14 -43.74 10.45
N ARG A 242 14.49 -44.38 9.31
CA ARG A 242 14.68 -43.63 8.02
C ARG A 242 13.36 -43.16 7.44
N ASN A 243 12.28 -43.87 7.75
CA ASN A 243 10.94 -43.57 7.28
C ASN A 243 10.25 -42.44 8.07
N GLN A 244 10.59 -42.27 9.37
CA GLN A 244 10.06 -41.16 10.18
C GLN A 244 10.54 -39.79 9.69
N GLY A 245 11.82 -39.61 9.40
CA GLY A 245 12.34 -38.34 8.85
C GLY A 245 11.76 -37.99 7.48
N ARG A 246 11.47 -39.02 6.65
CA ARG A 246 10.82 -38.80 5.34
C ARG A 246 9.34 -38.42 5.50
N LEU A 247 8.64 -38.97 6.47
CA LEU A 247 7.27 -38.58 6.81
C LEU A 247 7.19 -37.15 7.38
N GLU A 248 8.13 -36.75 8.21
CA GLU A 248 8.22 -35.39 8.71
C GLU A 248 8.45 -34.41 7.56
N LYS A 249 9.40 -34.69 6.68
CA LYS A 249 9.67 -33.89 5.48
C LYS A 249 8.45 -33.77 4.56
N LEU A 250 7.65 -34.84 4.43
CA LEU A 250 6.40 -34.79 3.66
C LEU A 250 5.35 -33.90 4.34
N LYS A 251 5.25 -33.95 5.68
CA LYS A 251 4.37 -33.03 6.44
C LYS A 251 4.79 -31.58 6.26
N GLU A 252 6.09 -31.29 6.37
CA GLU A 252 6.63 -29.95 6.12
C GLU A 252 6.34 -29.45 4.70
N MET A 253 6.56 -30.30 3.68
CA MET A 253 6.24 -29.94 2.29
C MET A 253 4.74 -29.68 2.08
N ARG A 254 3.86 -30.46 2.73
CA ARG A 254 2.41 -30.23 2.70
C ARG A 254 2.02 -28.93 3.38
N ALA A 255 2.62 -28.62 4.55
CA ALA A 255 2.41 -27.37 5.27
C ALA A 255 2.89 -26.17 4.43
N THR A 256 4.08 -26.26 3.83
CA THR A 256 4.60 -25.25 2.92
C THR A 256 3.66 -25.02 1.72
N ARG A 257 3.15 -26.10 1.13
CA ARG A 257 2.21 -26.00 0.00
C ARG A 257 0.87 -25.40 0.41
N ALA A 258 0.37 -25.74 1.58
CA ALA A 258 -0.85 -25.15 2.13
C ALA A 258 -0.68 -23.65 2.41
N ALA A 259 0.48 -23.23 2.92
CA ALA A 259 0.80 -21.82 3.12
C ALA A 259 0.89 -21.03 1.79
N MET A 260 1.34 -21.66 0.70
CA MET A 260 1.35 -21.05 -0.63
C MET A 260 -0.08 -20.87 -1.21
N ILE A 261 -1.03 -21.72 -0.86
CA ILE A 261 -2.43 -21.67 -1.33
C ILE A 261 -3.27 -20.71 -0.44
N GLY A 262 -2.88 -20.51 0.80
CA GLY A 262 -3.65 -19.81 1.84
C GLY A 262 -3.72 -18.28 1.73
N GLY A 263 -3.22 -17.66 0.64
CA GLY A 263 -3.61 -16.28 0.34
C GLY A 263 -5.05 -16.25 -0.22
N PRO A 264 -5.83 -15.19 0.01
CA PRO A 264 -7.16 -15.06 -0.60
C PRO A 264 -7.00 -15.23 -2.10
N GLY A 265 -7.43 -16.38 -2.59
CA GLY A 265 -7.33 -16.75 -3.98
C GLY A 265 -7.95 -15.65 -4.83
N VAL A 266 -7.31 -15.33 -5.94
CA VAL A 266 -8.03 -14.77 -7.08
C VAL A 266 -9.23 -15.71 -7.27
N ALA A 267 -10.42 -15.28 -6.89
CA ALA A 267 -11.63 -15.91 -7.35
C ALA A 267 -11.52 -15.83 -8.88
N LYS A 268 -11.13 -16.93 -9.52
CA LYS A 268 -11.45 -17.13 -10.91
C LYS A 268 -12.97 -17.16 -10.91
N LEU A 269 -13.60 -16.04 -11.21
CA LEU A 269 -14.91 -16.04 -11.79
C LEU A 269 -14.73 -16.81 -13.10
N GLY A 270 -14.91 -18.11 -13.02
CA GLY A 270 -15.28 -18.89 -14.17
C GLY A 270 -16.66 -18.36 -14.56
N LEU A 271 -16.69 -17.42 -15.48
CA LEU A 271 -17.86 -17.22 -16.32
C LEU A 271 -18.04 -18.59 -17.01
N ALA A 272 -18.84 -19.43 -16.38
CA ALA A 272 -19.47 -20.52 -17.10
C ALA A 272 -20.23 -19.80 -18.22
N ASN A 273 -19.73 -19.93 -19.43
CA ASN A 273 -20.55 -19.74 -20.64
C ASN A 273 -21.59 -20.86 -20.61
N ASP A 274 -22.61 -20.69 -19.81
CA ASP A 274 -23.87 -21.36 -20.04
C ASP A 274 -24.48 -20.68 -21.28
N ASP A 275 -24.27 -21.31 -22.41
CA ASP A 275 -25.07 -21.13 -23.63
C ASP A 275 -26.52 -21.56 -23.33
N VAL A 276 -27.19 -20.85 -22.43
CA VAL A 276 -28.63 -20.88 -22.33
C VAL A 276 -29.16 -19.91 -23.38
N ARG A 277 -29.41 -20.44 -24.58
CA ARG A 277 -30.25 -19.81 -25.57
C ARG A 277 -31.65 -19.61 -24.94
N SER A 278 -31.84 -18.49 -24.28
CA SER A 278 -33.17 -18.00 -23.90
C SER A 278 -33.98 -17.70 -25.16
N LYS A 279 -34.86 -18.61 -25.52
CA LYS A 279 -35.93 -18.38 -26.49
C LYS A 279 -37.13 -17.73 -25.78
N SER A 280 -37.03 -16.52 -25.31
CA SER A 280 -38.18 -15.66 -25.01
C SER A 280 -37.71 -14.23 -24.82
N VAL A 281 -37.71 -13.50 -25.86
CA VAL A 281 -37.79 -12.06 -25.88
C VAL A 281 -39.25 -11.69 -25.68
N ILE A 282 -39.51 -10.81 -24.73
CA ILE A 282 -40.73 -10.14 -24.34
C ILE A 282 -41.74 -10.08 -25.47
N VAL A 283 -42.88 -10.76 -25.30
CA VAL A 283 -44.10 -10.55 -26.11
C VAL A 283 -44.93 -9.52 -25.33
N ALA A 284 -45.00 -8.28 -25.80
CA ALA A 284 -45.96 -7.31 -25.35
C ALA A 284 -47.21 -7.47 -26.22
N GLU A 285 -48.30 -8.04 -25.66
CA GLU A 285 -49.65 -7.93 -26.20
C GLU A 285 -50.36 -6.74 -25.60
N GLY A 286 -50.74 -5.85 -26.43
CA GLY A 286 -51.89 -4.97 -26.50
C GLY A 286 -52.30 -4.15 -25.27
N VAL A 287 -52.16 -2.82 -25.33
CA VAL A 287 -53.25 -1.83 -25.10
C VAL A 287 -53.14 -0.79 -26.20
#